data_013edbca62a5b349f012b7d1a3e67306
#
_entry.id   013edbca62a5b349f012b7d1a3e67306
#
_cell.length_a   1.000
_cell.length_b   1.000
_cell.length_c   1.000
_cell.angle_alpha   90.00
_cell.angle_beta   90.00
_cell.angle_gamma   90.00
#
_symmetry.space_group_name_H-M   'P 1'
#
loop_
_entity.id
_entity.type
_entity.pdbx_description
1 polymer ?
#
loop_
_entity_poly.entity_id
_entity_poly.type
_entity_poly.pdbx_seq_one_letter_code
_entity_poly.pdbx_strand_id
1 'polypeptide(L)'
;MPRIAILTFCVGADYKKAMEPGLASKRAYAANHGYAFHEGGEDVWDRARPIPWSKFKFIEKYLDDYDLLFWSDADAIILNQDLRLEDHVLPLLPADKDLLWSFDACNHYNNGHLLLRGKSAWVRDYFRRAYEQTDLLYHIWWDNAAMIRLFEANPADKGKIETCRDHWLFNAYVFGSNNKATSPSDRLYKPGDFLIHFAGVYDPWNIYRMMTYASQQARKGKPLDPALLEAWRTAPPPSKSAADATLNF
;
A
#
# COMPACT_ATOMS: atom_id res chain seq x y z
N MET A 1 -18.02 14.72 -10.12
CA MET A 1 -16.76 13.98 -9.88
C MET A 1 -17.07 12.85 -8.90
N PRO A 2 -16.44 11.69 -8.99
CA PRO A 2 -16.65 10.61 -8.04
C PRO A 2 -16.22 11.03 -6.62
N ARG A 3 -16.93 10.56 -5.61
CA ARG A 3 -16.53 10.70 -4.22
C ARG A 3 -15.45 9.66 -3.93
N ILE A 4 -14.23 10.11 -3.62
CA ILE A 4 -13.07 9.25 -3.40
C ILE A 4 -12.62 9.31 -1.95
N ALA A 5 -12.27 8.16 -1.37
CA ALA A 5 -11.61 8.08 -0.07
C ALA A 5 -10.26 7.37 -0.17
N ILE A 6 -9.29 7.87 0.56
CA ILE A 6 -8.01 7.19 0.82
C ILE A 6 -8.11 6.55 2.20
N LEU A 7 -7.80 5.26 2.25
CA LEU A 7 -7.85 4.46 3.48
C LEU A 7 -6.46 3.92 3.81
N THR A 8 -6.09 4.02 5.06
CA THR A 8 -4.89 3.39 5.64
C THR A 8 -5.14 3.06 7.10
N PHE A 9 -4.43 2.12 7.66
CA PHE A 9 -4.40 1.98 9.11
C PHE A 9 -3.00 1.70 9.65
N CYS A 10 -2.77 2.06 10.91
CA CYS A 10 -1.49 1.89 11.57
C CYS A 10 -1.72 1.64 13.07
N VAL A 11 -1.31 0.48 13.55
CA VAL A 11 -1.52 0.00 14.92
C VAL A 11 -0.20 -0.03 15.67
N GLY A 12 -0.20 0.42 16.93
CA GLY A 12 0.98 0.52 17.77
C GLY A 12 1.65 1.90 17.70
N ALA A 13 1.86 2.52 18.88
CA ALA A 13 2.35 3.89 18.97
C ALA A 13 3.73 4.08 18.31
N ASP A 14 4.67 3.17 18.55
CA ASP A 14 6.02 3.23 17.97
C ASP A 14 5.98 2.99 16.46
N TYR A 15 5.15 2.05 15.99
CA TYR A 15 4.98 1.79 14.57
C TYR A 15 4.34 2.99 13.87
N LYS A 16 3.31 3.59 14.46
CA LYS A 16 2.67 4.80 13.93
C LYS A 16 3.66 5.97 13.82
N LYS A 17 4.52 6.16 14.84
CA LYS A 17 5.57 7.18 14.81
C LYS A 17 6.55 6.93 13.65
N ALA A 18 6.93 5.67 13.43
CA ALA A 18 7.83 5.31 12.33
C ALA A 18 7.18 5.45 10.95
N MET A 19 5.87 5.23 10.83
CA MET A 19 5.14 5.37 9.55
C MET A 19 4.68 6.81 9.28
N GLU A 20 4.90 7.76 10.20
CA GLU A 20 4.43 9.15 10.07
C GLU A 20 4.77 9.83 8.74
N PRO A 21 5.97 9.67 8.13
CA PRO A 21 6.22 10.28 6.82
C PRO A 21 5.25 9.79 5.73
N GLY A 22 4.91 8.51 5.73
CA GLY A 22 3.93 7.92 4.81
C GLY A 22 2.50 8.37 5.10
N LEU A 23 2.10 8.38 6.39
CA LEU A 23 0.78 8.85 6.82
C LEU A 23 0.58 10.33 6.49
N ALA A 24 1.58 11.18 6.79
CA ALA A 24 1.54 12.61 6.48
C ALA A 24 1.43 12.86 4.97
N SER A 25 2.15 12.09 4.13
CA SER A 25 2.06 12.23 2.68
C SER A 25 0.66 11.91 2.14
N LYS A 26 0.01 10.88 2.69
CA LYS A 26 -1.36 10.48 2.31
C LYS A 26 -2.39 11.52 2.75
N ARG A 27 -2.26 12.06 3.98
CA ARG A 27 -3.12 13.16 4.47
C ARG A 27 -3.01 14.41 3.59
N ALA A 28 -1.77 14.82 3.27
CA ALA A 28 -1.53 15.95 2.39
C ALA A 28 -2.13 15.72 0.99
N TYR A 29 -1.90 14.55 0.41
CA TYR A 29 -2.43 14.17 -0.89
C TYR A 29 -3.96 14.21 -0.92
N ALA A 30 -4.62 13.64 0.07
CA ALA A 30 -6.07 13.68 0.17
C ALA A 30 -6.59 15.12 0.27
N ALA A 31 -5.96 15.95 1.11
CA ALA A 31 -6.34 17.36 1.26
C ALA A 31 -6.15 18.16 -0.05
N ASN A 32 -5.03 17.95 -0.76
CA ASN A 32 -4.73 18.65 -2.00
C ASN A 32 -5.74 18.37 -3.12
N HIS A 33 -6.33 17.17 -3.14
CA HIS A 33 -7.27 16.76 -4.18
C HIS A 33 -8.74 16.75 -3.74
N GLY A 34 -9.01 17.08 -2.48
CA GLY A 34 -10.37 17.08 -1.93
C GLY A 34 -10.93 15.65 -1.72
N TYR A 35 -10.06 14.66 -1.54
CA TYR A 35 -10.47 13.30 -1.17
C TYR A 35 -10.72 13.19 0.33
N ALA A 36 -11.64 12.32 0.72
CA ALA A 36 -11.75 11.93 2.11
C ALA A 36 -10.52 11.12 2.54
N PHE A 37 -10.11 11.26 3.79
CA PHE A 37 -9.01 10.49 4.35
C PHE A 37 -9.44 9.81 5.65
N HIS A 38 -9.28 8.50 5.70
CA HIS A 38 -9.59 7.71 6.89
C HIS A 38 -8.34 6.94 7.33
N GLU A 39 -7.85 7.30 8.50
CA GLU A 39 -6.75 6.64 9.17
C GLU A 39 -7.29 5.85 10.36
N GLY A 40 -7.20 4.51 10.28
CA GLY A 40 -7.54 3.63 11.40
C GLY A 40 -6.35 3.42 12.33
N GLY A 41 -6.65 3.06 13.57
CA GLY A 41 -5.68 2.73 14.59
C GLY A 41 -6.11 1.50 15.39
N GLU A 42 -5.92 1.55 16.69
CA GLU A 42 -6.28 0.49 17.64
C GLU A 42 -7.78 0.15 17.61
N ASP A 43 -8.62 1.12 17.25
CA ASP A 43 -10.07 1.02 17.17
C ASP A 43 -10.57 0.11 16.05
N VAL A 44 -9.74 -0.10 15.01
CA VAL A 44 -10.12 -0.95 13.88
C VAL A 44 -9.49 -2.34 13.93
N TRP A 45 -8.57 -2.56 14.86
CA TRP A 45 -7.89 -3.85 15.00
C TRP A 45 -8.79 -4.92 15.56
N ASP A 46 -9.06 -5.95 14.77
CA ASP A 46 -9.63 -7.21 15.27
C ASP A 46 -8.56 -8.01 16.03
N ARG A 47 -8.60 -7.94 17.35
CA ARG A 47 -7.61 -8.58 18.23
C ARG A 47 -7.62 -10.11 18.18
N ALA A 48 -8.63 -10.71 17.57
CA ALA A 48 -8.67 -12.15 17.33
C ALA A 48 -7.80 -12.60 16.16
N ARG A 49 -7.19 -11.64 15.44
CA ARG A 49 -6.42 -11.90 14.21
C ARG A 49 -5.15 -11.06 14.16
N PRO A 50 -4.14 -11.48 13.37
CA PRO A 50 -3.02 -10.60 13.02
C PRO A 50 -3.50 -9.28 12.42
N ILE A 51 -2.80 -8.19 12.72
CA ILE A 51 -3.18 -6.82 12.36
C ILE A 51 -3.61 -6.68 10.88
N PRO A 52 -2.88 -7.22 9.88
CA PRO A 52 -3.21 -7.02 8.47
C PRO A 52 -4.63 -7.46 8.08
N TRP A 53 -5.19 -8.46 8.78
CA TRP A 53 -6.54 -8.95 8.52
C TRP A 53 -7.65 -7.92 8.80
N SER A 54 -7.37 -6.91 9.61
CA SER A 54 -8.32 -5.84 9.90
C SER A 54 -8.59 -4.94 8.68
N LYS A 55 -7.72 -4.98 7.67
CA LYS A 55 -7.88 -4.28 6.38
C LYS A 55 -9.27 -4.51 5.77
N PHE A 56 -9.72 -5.76 5.72
CA PHE A 56 -11.01 -6.11 5.11
C PHE A 56 -12.18 -5.41 5.76
N LYS A 57 -12.27 -5.46 7.09
CA LYS A 57 -13.35 -4.82 7.86
C LYS A 57 -13.25 -3.30 7.81
N PHE A 58 -12.04 -2.76 7.81
CA PHE A 58 -11.85 -1.33 7.74
C PHE A 58 -12.26 -0.76 6.38
N ILE A 59 -11.94 -1.43 5.28
CA ILE A 59 -12.40 -1.04 3.94
C ILE A 59 -13.92 -1.20 3.85
N GLU A 60 -14.47 -2.31 4.33
CA GLU A 60 -15.92 -2.58 4.30
C GLU A 60 -16.74 -1.49 5.00
N LYS A 61 -16.23 -0.94 6.11
CA LYS A 61 -16.86 0.16 6.86
C LYS A 61 -17.20 1.38 5.99
N TYR A 62 -16.38 1.67 4.98
CA TYR A 62 -16.52 2.83 4.12
C TYR A 62 -16.99 2.50 2.70
N LEU A 63 -17.25 1.23 2.41
CA LEU A 63 -17.53 0.76 1.05
C LEU A 63 -18.77 1.41 0.45
N ASP A 64 -19.79 1.71 1.26
CA ASP A 64 -21.05 2.31 0.79
C ASP A 64 -21.03 3.85 0.73
N ASP A 65 -20.05 4.47 1.38
CA ASP A 65 -20.01 5.93 1.52
C ASP A 65 -19.37 6.63 0.32
N TYR A 66 -18.57 5.92 -0.48
CA TYR A 66 -17.78 6.47 -1.57
C TYR A 66 -18.02 5.74 -2.89
N ASP A 67 -17.70 6.40 -3.99
CA ASP A 67 -17.75 5.79 -5.33
C ASP A 67 -16.45 5.01 -5.63
N LEU A 68 -15.32 5.46 -5.06
CA LEU A 68 -14.01 4.81 -5.15
C LEU A 68 -13.31 4.87 -3.79
N LEU A 69 -12.63 3.77 -3.46
CA LEU A 69 -11.75 3.70 -2.28
C LEU A 69 -10.35 3.33 -2.74
N PHE A 70 -9.37 4.12 -2.33
CA PHE A 70 -7.97 3.82 -2.52
C PHE A 70 -7.34 3.37 -1.20
N TRP A 71 -7.07 2.08 -1.10
CA TRP A 71 -6.31 1.53 0.02
C TRP A 71 -4.83 1.74 -0.21
N SER A 72 -4.09 2.14 0.83
CA SER A 72 -2.64 2.27 0.81
C SER A 72 -2.06 1.85 2.16
N ASP A 73 -1.20 0.84 2.17
CA ASP A 73 -0.54 0.37 3.39
C ASP A 73 0.28 1.48 4.06
N ALA A 74 0.46 1.40 5.39
CA ALA A 74 1.12 2.45 6.17
C ALA A 74 2.59 2.65 5.76
N ASP A 75 3.27 1.58 5.37
CA ASP A 75 4.66 1.54 4.92
C ASP A 75 4.86 2.00 3.46
N ALA A 76 3.94 2.82 2.96
CA ALA A 76 4.04 3.47 1.66
C ALA A 76 4.00 5.00 1.79
N ILE A 77 4.68 5.70 0.89
CA ILE A 77 4.73 7.16 0.83
C ILE A 77 4.35 7.67 -0.56
N ILE A 78 3.39 8.59 -0.64
CA ILE A 78 3.02 9.29 -1.88
C ILE A 78 4.01 10.43 -2.10
N LEU A 79 4.75 10.37 -3.20
CA LEU A 79 5.82 11.33 -3.53
C LEU A 79 5.40 12.34 -4.60
N ASN A 80 4.67 11.89 -5.61
CA ASN A 80 4.13 12.79 -6.63
C ASN A 80 2.71 13.21 -6.25
N GLN A 81 2.62 14.38 -5.63
CA GLN A 81 1.35 14.94 -5.14
C GLN A 81 0.46 15.50 -6.25
N ASP A 82 0.96 15.63 -7.50
CA ASP A 82 0.22 16.24 -8.62
C ASP A 82 -0.61 15.22 -9.39
N LEU A 83 -0.29 13.94 -9.30
CA LEU A 83 -1.01 12.87 -10.01
C LEU A 83 -2.33 12.56 -9.31
N ARG A 84 -3.45 12.84 -9.98
CA ARG A 84 -4.78 12.56 -9.44
C ARG A 84 -5.14 11.09 -9.62
N LEU A 85 -5.87 10.51 -8.65
CA LEU A 85 -6.34 9.12 -8.76
C LEU A 85 -7.24 8.92 -9.98
N GLU A 86 -8.10 9.90 -10.30
CA GLU A 86 -9.01 9.83 -11.44
C GLU A 86 -8.30 9.77 -12.79
N ASP A 87 -7.14 10.43 -12.89
CA ASP A 87 -6.42 10.57 -14.15
C ASP A 87 -5.28 9.54 -14.29
N HIS A 88 -4.77 9.03 -13.16
CA HIS A 88 -3.58 8.19 -13.14
C HIS A 88 -3.86 6.73 -12.77
N VAL A 89 -4.70 6.45 -11.77
CA VAL A 89 -4.96 5.10 -11.28
C VAL A 89 -6.29 4.54 -11.77
N LEU A 90 -7.36 5.36 -11.79
CA LEU A 90 -8.68 4.92 -12.22
C LEU A 90 -8.71 4.40 -13.67
N PRO A 91 -7.97 4.96 -14.65
CA PRO A 91 -7.93 4.43 -16.00
C PRO A 91 -7.40 3.00 -16.10
N LEU A 92 -6.69 2.51 -15.06
CA LEU A 92 -6.19 1.13 -14.99
C LEU A 92 -7.28 0.14 -14.55
N LEU A 93 -8.43 0.62 -14.02
CA LEU A 93 -9.54 -0.20 -13.57
C LEU A 93 -10.66 -0.20 -14.62
N PRO A 94 -10.80 -1.24 -15.46
CA PRO A 94 -11.87 -1.35 -16.45
C PRO A 94 -13.25 -1.23 -15.83
N ALA A 95 -14.24 -0.77 -16.61
CA ALA A 95 -15.59 -0.49 -16.11
C ALA A 95 -16.32 -1.74 -15.58
N ASP A 96 -16.01 -2.91 -16.08
CA ASP A 96 -16.57 -4.22 -15.70
C ASP A 96 -15.87 -4.88 -14.52
N LYS A 97 -14.78 -4.26 -14.01
CA LYS A 97 -14.01 -4.73 -12.87
C LYS A 97 -14.33 -3.91 -11.61
N ASP A 98 -14.22 -4.54 -10.46
CA ASP A 98 -14.55 -3.94 -9.17
C ASP A 98 -13.32 -3.66 -8.29
N LEU A 99 -12.20 -4.33 -8.56
CA LEU A 99 -10.96 -4.22 -7.82
C LEU A 99 -9.76 -4.16 -8.75
N LEU A 100 -8.84 -3.26 -8.49
CA LEU A 100 -7.51 -3.19 -9.07
C LEU A 100 -6.47 -3.45 -7.99
N TRP A 101 -5.56 -4.37 -8.26
CA TRP A 101 -4.32 -4.58 -7.51
C TRP A 101 -3.12 -4.62 -8.45
N SER A 102 -1.92 -4.79 -7.91
CA SER A 102 -0.71 -4.90 -8.73
C SER A 102 0.09 -6.16 -8.42
N PHE A 103 1.02 -6.49 -9.32
CA PHE A 103 2.17 -7.31 -8.94
C PHE A 103 3.13 -6.50 -8.05
N ASP A 104 3.93 -7.20 -7.27
CA ASP A 104 5.12 -6.64 -6.64
C ASP A 104 6.36 -6.83 -7.53
N ALA A 105 7.51 -6.33 -7.05
CA ALA A 105 8.80 -6.48 -7.74
C ALA A 105 9.29 -7.95 -7.83
N CYS A 106 8.61 -8.89 -7.15
CA CYS A 106 8.91 -10.32 -7.19
C CYS A 106 7.97 -11.11 -8.11
N ASN A 107 7.16 -10.43 -8.91
CA ASN A 107 6.10 -11.04 -9.74
C ASN A 107 5.04 -11.80 -8.93
N HIS A 108 4.71 -11.28 -7.77
CA HIS A 108 3.70 -11.82 -6.89
C HIS A 108 2.57 -10.80 -6.71
N TYR A 109 1.33 -11.24 -6.55
CA TYR A 109 0.21 -10.34 -6.31
C TYR A 109 0.40 -9.62 -4.97
N ASN A 110 0.11 -8.32 -4.96
CA ASN A 110 0.29 -7.47 -3.78
C ASN A 110 -0.95 -6.61 -3.53
N ASN A 111 -1.47 -6.68 -2.31
CA ASN A 111 -2.65 -5.94 -1.85
C ASN A 111 -2.30 -4.72 -0.98
N GLY A 112 -1.05 -4.27 -1.00
CA GLY A 112 -0.63 -3.07 -0.28
C GLY A 112 -1.24 -1.79 -0.83
N HIS A 113 -1.62 -1.82 -2.12
CA HIS A 113 -2.41 -0.77 -2.75
C HIS A 113 -3.56 -1.40 -3.55
N LEU A 114 -4.78 -0.92 -3.29
CA LEU A 114 -5.98 -1.36 -3.98
C LEU A 114 -6.79 -0.14 -4.43
N LEU A 115 -7.30 -0.14 -5.66
CA LEU A 115 -8.40 0.72 -6.04
C LEU A 115 -9.67 -0.10 -6.14
N LEU A 116 -10.70 0.31 -5.43
CA LEU A 116 -11.95 -0.43 -5.27
C LEU A 116 -13.13 0.43 -5.74
N ARG A 117 -14.09 -0.17 -6.46
CA ARG A 117 -15.38 0.47 -6.65
C ARG A 117 -16.18 0.40 -5.37
N GLY A 118 -16.64 1.55 -4.93
CA GLY A 118 -17.56 1.65 -3.81
C GLY A 118 -18.93 1.03 -4.14
N LYS A 119 -19.70 0.71 -3.10
CA LYS A 119 -21.05 0.10 -3.21
C LYS A 119 -21.09 -1.25 -3.92
N SER A 120 -19.92 -1.87 -4.20
CA SER A 120 -19.83 -3.16 -4.85
C SER A 120 -20.19 -4.28 -3.88
N ALA A 121 -21.29 -4.96 -4.15
CA ALA A 121 -21.70 -6.16 -3.42
C ALA A 121 -20.65 -7.29 -3.59
N TRP A 122 -19.99 -7.35 -4.77
CA TRP A 122 -18.95 -8.33 -5.02
C TRP A 122 -17.70 -8.06 -4.16
N VAL A 123 -17.21 -6.82 -4.02
CA VAL A 123 -16.08 -6.47 -3.15
C VAL A 123 -16.37 -6.89 -1.71
N ARG A 124 -17.57 -6.58 -1.21
CA ARG A 124 -18.00 -6.96 0.14
C ARG A 124 -17.96 -8.48 0.33
N ASP A 125 -18.54 -9.25 -0.60
CA ASP A 125 -18.53 -10.70 -0.52
C ASP A 125 -17.12 -11.28 -0.64
N TYR A 126 -16.29 -10.75 -1.55
CA TYR A 126 -14.90 -11.18 -1.74
C TYR A 126 -14.07 -10.99 -0.47
N PHE A 127 -14.19 -9.83 0.18
CA PHE A 127 -13.48 -9.55 1.43
C PHE A 127 -14.01 -10.38 2.60
N ARG A 128 -15.32 -10.60 2.67
CA ARG A 128 -15.90 -11.53 3.67
C ARG A 128 -15.34 -12.93 3.50
N ARG A 129 -15.33 -13.48 2.28
CA ARG A 129 -14.76 -14.81 1.99
C ARG A 129 -13.25 -14.86 2.25
N ALA A 130 -12.50 -13.81 1.93
CA ALA A 130 -11.09 -13.73 2.26
C ALA A 130 -10.88 -13.75 3.78
N TYR A 131 -11.64 -12.94 4.50
CA TYR A 131 -11.59 -12.86 5.95
C TYR A 131 -11.93 -14.19 6.65
N GLU A 132 -12.85 -14.98 6.13
CA GLU A 132 -13.27 -16.27 6.69
C GLU A 132 -12.21 -17.39 6.59
N GLN A 133 -11.12 -17.20 5.86
CA GLN A 133 -10.05 -18.19 5.68
C GLN A 133 -9.13 -18.26 6.91
N THR A 134 -9.57 -18.95 7.96
CA THR A 134 -8.83 -19.02 9.24
C THR A 134 -7.56 -19.85 9.19
N ASP A 135 -7.43 -20.75 8.24
CA ASP A 135 -6.23 -21.57 8.02
C ASP A 135 -5.04 -20.76 7.47
N LEU A 136 -5.28 -19.57 6.94
CA LEU A 136 -4.24 -18.65 6.46
C LEU A 136 -3.87 -17.54 7.45
N LEU A 137 -4.41 -17.51 8.67
CA LEU A 137 -4.18 -16.43 9.63
C LEU A 137 -2.69 -16.13 9.84
N TYR A 138 -1.87 -17.15 9.92
CA TYR A 138 -0.43 -17.03 10.16
C TYR A 138 0.40 -17.39 8.92
N HIS A 139 -0.20 -17.34 7.72
CA HIS A 139 0.54 -17.48 6.48
C HIS A 139 1.54 -16.33 6.35
N ILE A 140 2.71 -16.56 5.72
CA ILE A 140 3.77 -15.56 5.56
C ILE A 140 3.29 -14.25 4.87
N TRP A 141 2.24 -14.34 4.06
CA TRP A 141 1.62 -13.20 3.37
C TRP A 141 0.26 -12.79 3.94
N TRP A 142 -0.15 -13.33 5.08
CA TRP A 142 -1.37 -13.00 5.85
C TRP A 142 -2.63 -12.82 4.96
N ASP A 143 -3.26 -11.67 5.04
CA ASP A 143 -4.46 -11.28 4.29
C ASP A 143 -4.26 -11.32 2.77
N ASN A 144 -3.04 -11.03 2.28
CA ASN A 144 -2.71 -11.14 0.87
C ASN A 144 -2.83 -12.58 0.35
N ALA A 145 -2.39 -13.57 1.13
CA ALA A 145 -2.54 -14.98 0.78
C ALA A 145 -4.01 -15.40 0.62
N ALA A 146 -4.89 -14.88 1.48
CA ALA A 146 -6.32 -15.16 1.40
C ALA A 146 -6.96 -14.59 0.13
N MET A 147 -6.60 -13.37 -0.25
CA MET A 147 -7.06 -12.79 -1.52
C MET A 147 -6.54 -13.57 -2.73
N ILE A 148 -5.26 -13.92 -2.75
CA ILE A 148 -4.65 -14.68 -3.85
C ILE A 148 -5.34 -16.02 -4.03
N ARG A 149 -5.55 -16.78 -2.94
CA ARG A 149 -6.19 -18.09 -3.01
C ARG A 149 -7.60 -18.01 -3.63
N LEU A 150 -8.41 -17.03 -3.26
CA LEU A 150 -9.74 -16.84 -3.86
C LEU A 150 -9.63 -16.47 -5.34
N PHE A 151 -8.74 -15.56 -5.68
CA PHE A 151 -8.51 -15.14 -7.06
C PHE A 151 -8.09 -16.31 -7.95
N GLU A 152 -7.19 -17.16 -7.47
CA GLU A 152 -6.69 -18.31 -8.25
C GLU A 152 -7.73 -19.43 -8.39
N ALA A 153 -8.51 -19.66 -7.33
CA ALA A 153 -9.48 -20.75 -7.27
C ALA A 153 -10.77 -20.47 -8.04
N ASN A 154 -11.15 -19.22 -8.26
CA ASN A 154 -12.47 -18.88 -8.79
C ASN A 154 -12.40 -17.98 -10.04
N PRO A 155 -12.77 -18.51 -11.24
CA PRO A 155 -12.81 -17.70 -12.46
C PRO A 155 -13.74 -16.46 -12.38
N ALA A 156 -14.83 -16.54 -11.60
CA ALA A 156 -15.72 -15.39 -11.40
C ALA A 156 -15.03 -14.27 -10.64
N ASP A 157 -14.18 -14.56 -9.66
CA ASP A 157 -13.38 -13.57 -8.96
C ASP A 157 -12.30 -12.96 -9.88
N LYS A 158 -11.63 -13.78 -10.70
CA LYS A 158 -10.73 -13.28 -11.76
C LYS A 158 -11.45 -12.33 -12.72
N GLY A 159 -12.71 -12.63 -13.03
CA GLY A 159 -13.55 -11.77 -13.86
C GLY A 159 -13.80 -10.38 -13.28
N LYS A 160 -13.64 -10.18 -11.98
CA LYS A 160 -13.92 -8.92 -11.25
C LYS A 160 -12.68 -8.15 -10.80
N ILE A 161 -11.51 -8.75 -10.92
CA ILE A 161 -10.23 -8.16 -10.51
C ILE A 161 -9.41 -7.82 -11.74
N GLU A 162 -8.86 -6.61 -11.77
CA GLU A 162 -7.81 -6.22 -12.70
C GLU A 162 -6.45 -6.29 -12.02
N THR A 163 -5.46 -6.78 -12.76
CA THR A 163 -4.08 -6.88 -12.27
C THR A 163 -3.16 -5.99 -13.08
N CYS A 164 -2.67 -4.92 -12.48
CA CYS A 164 -1.66 -4.07 -13.09
C CYS A 164 -0.28 -4.73 -13.01
N ARG A 165 0.31 -5.04 -14.17
CA ARG A 165 1.67 -5.58 -14.25
C ARG A 165 2.72 -4.50 -14.07
N ASP A 166 2.39 -3.27 -14.45
CA ASP A 166 3.24 -2.09 -14.35
C ASP A 166 3.12 -1.50 -12.95
N HIS A 167 3.60 -2.26 -11.95
CA HIS A 167 3.43 -1.92 -10.53
C HIS A 167 3.87 -0.48 -10.19
N TRP A 168 4.88 0.07 -10.88
CA TRP A 168 5.36 1.43 -10.64
C TRP A 168 4.31 2.53 -10.84
N LEU A 169 3.20 2.24 -11.52
CA LEU A 169 2.14 3.21 -11.71
C LEU A 169 1.47 3.60 -10.39
N PHE A 170 1.27 2.65 -9.46
CA PHE A 170 0.64 2.96 -8.17
C PHE A 170 1.09 2.06 -7.01
N ASN A 171 2.17 1.29 -7.17
CA ASN A 171 2.76 0.43 -6.15
C ASN A 171 4.25 0.22 -6.43
N ALA A 172 5.01 1.33 -6.64
CA ALA A 172 6.43 1.26 -6.98
C ALA A 172 7.28 0.75 -5.80
N TYR A 173 8.36 0.06 -6.12
CA TYR A 173 9.32 -0.50 -5.17
C TYR A 173 10.70 0.10 -5.39
N VAL A 174 11.52 0.10 -4.33
CA VAL A 174 12.94 0.52 -4.39
C VAL A 174 13.89 -0.67 -4.40
N PHE A 175 13.38 -1.87 -4.12
CA PHE A 175 14.11 -3.13 -4.15
C PHE A 175 13.51 -4.06 -5.19
N GLY A 176 14.35 -4.65 -6.04
CA GLY A 176 13.94 -5.69 -6.97
C GLY A 176 14.00 -7.08 -6.33
N SER A 177 13.48 -8.07 -7.05
CA SER A 177 13.66 -9.48 -6.70
C SER A 177 15.12 -9.89 -6.86
N ASN A 178 15.61 -10.68 -5.92
CA ASN A 178 16.87 -11.39 -6.10
C ASN A 178 16.78 -12.45 -7.22
N ASN A 179 15.57 -12.81 -7.63
CA ASN A 179 15.31 -13.76 -8.71
C ASN A 179 14.79 -13.01 -9.96
N LYS A 180 15.72 -12.45 -10.73
CA LYS A 180 15.45 -11.70 -11.96
C LYS A 180 14.62 -12.47 -13.00
N ALA A 181 14.62 -13.81 -12.96
CA ALA A 181 13.90 -14.64 -13.93
C ALA A 181 12.38 -14.62 -13.73
N THR A 182 11.87 -14.17 -12.59
CA THR A 182 10.44 -14.21 -12.25
C THR A 182 9.75 -12.85 -12.25
N SER A 183 10.48 -11.75 -12.30
CA SER A 183 9.87 -10.41 -12.34
C SER A 183 9.45 -10.04 -13.76
N PRO A 184 8.18 -9.70 -14.01
CA PRO A 184 7.74 -9.20 -15.33
C PRO A 184 8.25 -7.79 -15.60
N SER A 185 8.75 -7.09 -14.57
CA SER A 185 9.30 -5.75 -14.69
C SER A 185 10.38 -5.53 -13.64
N ASP A 186 11.62 -5.35 -14.11
CA ASP A 186 12.75 -4.89 -13.28
C ASP A 186 12.69 -3.38 -12.99
N ARG A 187 11.59 -2.69 -13.37
CA ARG A 187 11.49 -1.25 -13.20
C ARG A 187 11.20 -0.90 -11.75
N LEU A 188 12.20 -0.41 -11.07
CA LEU A 188 12.08 0.20 -9.75
C LEU A 188 11.60 1.66 -9.86
N TYR A 189 11.27 2.25 -8.71
CA TYR A 189 10.87 3.66 -8.60
C TYR A 189 11.84 4.60 -9.33
N LYS A 190 11.27 5.58 -10.03
CA LYS A 190 11.98 6.71 -10.66
C LYS A 190 11.36 8.02 -10.20
N PRO A 191 12.13 9.12 -10.17
CA PRO A 191 11.57 10.45 -9.91
C PRO A 191 10.39 10.74 -10.84
N GLY A 192 9.29 11.19 -10.25
CA GLY A 192 8.03 11.43 -10.95
C GLY A 192 6.98 10.31 -10.82
N ASP A 193 7.37 9.10 -10.42
CA ASP A 193 6.41 8.04 -10.08
C ASP A 193 5.55 8.44 -8.89
N PHE A 194 4.34 7.87 -8.80
CA PHE A 194 3.31 8.28 -7.87
C PHE A 194 3.74 8.08 -6.41
N LEU A 195 4.15 6.87 -6.04
CA LEU A 195 4.45 6.50 -4.65
C LEU A 195 5.52 5.41 -4.57
N ILE A 196 6.03 5.18 -3.38
CA ILE A 196 6.89 4.02 -3.04
C ILE A 196 6.24 3.21 -1.94
N HIS A 197 6.28 1.88 -2.07
CA HIS A 197 5.91 0.91 -1.06
C HIS A 197 7.15 0.17 -0.57
N PHE A 198 7.39 0.18 0.74
CA PHE A 198 8.55 -0.44 1.38
C PHE A 198 8.25 -1.86 1.88
N ALA A 199 7.39 -2.60 1.15
CA ALA A 199 7.07 -3.98 1.48
C ALA A 199 8.32 -4.84 1.62
N GLY A 200 8.34 -5.71 2.64
CA GLY A 200 9.47 -6.59 2.92
C GLY A 200 10.65 -5.94 3.66
N VAL A 201 10.49 -4.70 4.11
CA VAL A 201 11.38 -4.08 5.08
C VAL A 201 10.78 -4.29 6.47
N TYR A 202 11.43 -5.08 7.32
CA TYR A 202 10.83 -5.52 8.58
C TYR A 202 11.00 -4.53 9.73
N ASP A 203 12.06 -3.72 9.72
CA ASP A 203 12.29 -2.75 10.79
C ASP A 203 11.58 -1.43 10.50
N PRO A 204 10.67 -0.96 11.39
CA PRO A 204 9.90 0.26 11.15
C PRO A 204 10.77 1.51 11.06
N TRP A 205 11.88 1.60 11.80
CA TRP A 205 12.76 2.77 11.78
C TRP A 205 13.63 2.82 10.52
N ASN A 206 13.92 1.65 9.94
CA ASN A 206 14.52 1.58 8.61
C ASN A 206 13.55 2.10 7.54
N ILE A 207 12.27 1.76 7.63
CA ILE A 207 11.22 2.32 6.76
C ILE A 207 11.14 3.83 6.95
N TYR A 208 11.10 4.32 8.19
CA TYR A 208 11.06 5.76 8.51
C TYR A 208 12.18 6.54 7.80
N ARG A 209 13.44 6.11 7.98
CA ARG A 209 14.58 6.81 7.36
C ARG A 209 14.55 6.74 5.83
N MET A 210 14.10 5.61 5.25
CA MET A 210 13.95 5.47 3.80
C MET A 210 12.87 6.39 3.25
N MET A 211 11.70 6.47 3.90
CA MET A 211 10.62 7.38 3.52
C MET A 211 11.06 8.85 3.60
N THR A 212 11.75 9.21 4.69
CA THR A 212 12.27 10.56 4.90
C THR A 212 13.27 10.93 3.80
N TYR A 213 14.21 10.03 3.51
CA TYR A 213 15.18 10.22 2.42
C TYR A 213 14.48 10.33 1.06
N ALA A 214 13.55 9.44 0.75
CA ALA A 214 12.82 9.45 -0.51
C ALA A 214 12.05 10.77 -0.71
N SER A 215 11.38 11.27 0.35
CA SER A 215 10.71 12.56 0.33
C SER A 215 11.66 13.71 0.05
N GLN A 216 12.83 13.71 0.68
CA GLN A 216 13.87 14.76 0.46
C GLN A 216 14.41 14.73 -0.97
N GLN A 217 14.66 13.52 -1.54
CA GLN A 217 15.14 13.40 -2.92
C GLN A 217 14.07 13.82 -3.93
N ALA A 218 12.82 13.41 -3.72
CA ALA A 218 11.70 13.79 -4.58
C ALA A 218 11.54 15.32 -4.67
N ARG A 219 11.59 16.02 -3.53
CA ARG A 219 11.54 17.50 -3.51
C ARG A 219 12.69 18.18 -4.27
N LYS A 220 13.83 17.51 -4.36
CA LYS A 220 15.02 17.99 -5.11
C LYS A 220 15.05 17.53 -6.56
N GLY A 221 14.06 16.74 -7.01
CA GLY A 221 14.06 16.10 -8.32
C GLY A 221 15.23 15.13 -8.53
N LYS A 222 15.77 14.55 -7.45
CA LYS A 222 16.95 13.68 -7.50
C LYS A 222 16.57 12.19 -7.41
N PRO A 223 17.30 11.30 -8.10
CA PRO A 223 17.12 9.87 -7.94
C PRO A 223 17.50 9.41 -6.53
N LEU A 224 16.96 8.27 -6.15
CA LEU A 224 17.37 7.56 -4.94
C LEU A 224 18.70 6.83 -5.18
N ASP A 225 19.52 6.70 -4.14
CA ASP A 225 20.72 5.87 -4.16
C ASP A 225 20.36 4.43 -3.75
N PRO A 226 20.39 3.45 -4.69
CA PRO A 226 20.02 2.07 -4.38
C PRO A 226 20.97 1.41 -3.37
N ALA A 227 22.26 1.76 -3.39
CA ALA A 227 23.23 1.19 -2.46
C ALA A 227 22.97 1.63 -1.03
N LEU A 228 22.61 2.90 -0.84
CA LEU A 228 22.23 3.45 0.46
C LEU A 228 20.95 2.79 0.99
N LEU A 229 19.94 2.63 0.16
CA LEU A 229 18.69 1.98 0.55
C LEU A 229 18.92 0.51 0.92
N GLU A 230 19.71 -0.23 0.15
CA GLU A 230 20.04 -1.64 0.44
C GLU A 230 20.83 -1.77 1.76
N ALA A 231 21.78 -0.87 2.01
CA ALA A 231 22.50 -0.81 3.28
C ALA A 231 21.53 -0.57 4.46
N TRP A 232 20.52 0.25 4.29
CA TRP A 232 19.52 0.49 5.34
C TRP A 232 18.53 -0.65 5.53
N ARG A 233 18.21 -1.40 4.46
CA ARG A 233 17.30 -2.54 4.55
C ARG A 233 17.79 -3.61 5.52
N THR A 234 19.11 -3.81 5.56
CA THR A 234 19.77 -4.86 6.35
C THR A 234 20.45 -4.36 7.61
N ALA A 235 20.55 -3.04 7.80
CA ALA A 235 21.22 -2.45 8.95
C ALA A 235 20.41 -2.65 10.25
N PRO A 236 21.08 -2.68 11.41
CA PRO A 236 20.42 -2.53 12.69
C PRO A 236 19.59 -1.24 12.73
N PRO A 237 18.43 -1.23 13.42
CA PRO A 237 17.63 -0.02 13.55
C PRO A 237 18.45 1.12 14.16
N PRO A 238 18.22 2.38 13.74
CA PRO A 238 18.84 3.53 14.37
C PRO A 238 18.46 3.56 15.86
N SER A 239 19.38 3.98 16.73
CA SER A 239 19.05 4.17 18.15
C SER A 239 17.87 5.15 18.29
N LYS A 240 17.01 4.96 19.29
CA LYS A 240 15.85 5.87 19.52
C LYS A 240 16.24 7.33 19.58
N SER A 241 17.42 7.66 20.14
CA SER A 241 17.97 9.02 20.20
C SER A 241 18.34 9.59 18.81
N ALA A 242 18.77 8.74 17.87
CA ALA A 242 19.06 9.17 16.51
C ALA A 242 17.80 9.39 15.66
N ALA A 243 16.73 8.63 15.92
CA ALA A 243 15.43 8.82 15.28
C ALA A 243 14.78 10.15 15.75
N ASP A 244 14.91 10.51 17.02
CA ASP A 244 14.38 11.79 17.55
C ASP A 244 15.18 13.00 17.02
N ALA A 245 16.46 12.85 16.75
CA ALA A 245 17.30 13.91 16.15
C ALA A 245 16.97 14.20 14.67
N THR A 246 16.45 13.21 13.93
CA THR A 246 16.04 13.39 12.53
C THR A 246 14.66 14.05 12.37
N LEU A 247 13.90 14.24 13.45
CA LEU A 247 12.60 14.92 13.44
C LEU A 247 12.72 16.47 13.37
N ASN A 248 13.92 17.03 13.41
CA ASN A 248 14.17 18.49 13.43
C ASN A 248 14.67 19.06 12.09
N PHE A 249 14.27 18.48 10.94
CA PHE A 249 14.60 19.03 9.62
C PHE A 249 13.39 19.28 8.73
#